data_6231ddaea038e1228e078aaf646275eb
#
_entry.id   6231ddaea038e1228e078aaf646275eb
#
_cell.length_a   1.000
_cell.length_b   1.000
_cell.length_c   1.000
_cell.angle_alpha   90.00
_cell.angle_beta   90.00
_cell.angle_gamma   90.00
#
_symmetry.space_group_name_H-M   'P 1'
#
loop_
_entity.id
_entity.type
_entity.pdbx_description
1 polymer ?
#
loop_
_entity_poly.entity_id
_entity_poly.type
_entity_poly.pdbx_seq_one_letter_code
_entity_poly.pdbx_strand_id
1 'polypeptide(L)'
;PTAGIGHLQVYSTKRACPVCATSYAELDPRLFSYNSKHGWCPDCVGTGVKLTKEQRKVFDDSVLADKEKGREQTFAEPEVEDLDGTTVCPTCQGTRLNATARAVKFAGVGIADIAALSVSDVRRWVEGLRAAGGMTQREADIARDLVPEIQSRLEFLEEVGLGYLTLDRGAPTLSGGEAQRIRLAAQLGSNLQGVCYVLDEPT
;
A
#
# COMPACT_ATOMS: atom_id res chain seq x y z
N PRO A 1 14.87 48.73 -22.12
CA PRO A 1 14.02 47.71 -21.54
C PRO A 1 14.79 46.41 -21.50
N THR A 2 15.33 46.07 -20.34
CA THR A 2 16.00 44.80 -20.06
C THR A 2 14.91 43.75 -19.99
N ALA A 3 14.83 42.91 -21.01
CA ALA A 3 14.00 41.72 -20.98
C ALA A 3 14.46 40.86 -19.80
N GLY A 4 13.61 40.72 -18.77
CA GLY A 4 13.90 39.87 -17.65
C GLY A 4 14.09 38.43 -18.12
N ILE A 5 15.25 37.87 -17.84
CA ILE A 5 15.54 36.46 -18.09
C ILE A 5 14.60 35.69 -17.19
N GLY A 6 13.68 34.91 -17.76
CA GLY A 6 12.77 34.08 -17.02
C GLY A 6 13.52 33.08 -16.14
N HIS A 7 12.87 32.60 -15.09
CA HIS A 7 13.46 31.63 -14.17
C HIS A 7 13.78 30.33 -14.94
N LEU A 8 15.07 29.99 -15.06
CA LEU A 8 15.49 28.74 -15.69
C LEU A 8 15.16 27.58 -14.77
N GLN A 9 14.24 26.73 -15.15
CA GLN A 9 13.95 25.48 -14.47
C GLN A 9 14.67 24.33 -15.19
N VAL A 10 15.58 23.68 -14.48
CA VAL A 10 16.33 22.53 -15.01
C VAL A 10 15.64 21.25 -14.61
N TYR A 11 15.28 20.43 -15.58
CA TYR A 11 14.69 19.10 -15.36
C TYR A 11 15.67 18.03 -15.81
N SER A 12 15.82 16.96 -15.04
CA SER A 12 16.62 15.81 -15.43
C SER A 12 15.75 14.76 -16.14
N THR A 13 16.17 14.32 -17.31
CA THR A 13 15.57 13.19 -18.04
C THR A 13 15.96 11.83 -17.43
N LYS A 14 16.94 11.81 -16.55
CA LYS A 14 17.49 10.60 -15.91
C LYS A 14 16.99 10.39 -14.48
N ARG A 15 15.87 10.99 -14.09
CA ARG A 15 15.33 10.93 -12.72
C ARG A 15 16.34 11.29 -11.65
N ALA A 16 17.23 12.23 -11.94
CA ALA A 16 18.17 12.79 -10.96
C ALA A 16 17.72 14.17 -10.52
N CYS A 17 17.93 14.47 -9.23
CA CYS A 17 17.68 15.81 -8.70
C CYS A 17 18.67 16.79 -9.33
N PRO A 18 18.22 17.90 -9.96
CA PRO A 18 19.13 18.86 -10.59
C PRO A 18 19.98 19.66 -9.59
N VAL A 19 19.61 19.64 -8.31
CA VAL A 19 20.29 20.38 -7.23
C VAL A 19 21.37 19.54 -6.55
N CYS A 20 21.03 18.29 -6.16
CA CYS A 20 21.94 17.43 -5.37
C CYS A 20 22.43 16.20 -6.13
N ALA A 21 22.07 16.03 -7.41
CA ALA A 21 22.42 14.91 -8.29
C ALA A 21 21.98 13.51 -7.75
N THR A 22 21.16 13.44 -6.72
CA THR A 22 20.59 12.19 -6.22
C THR A 22 19.75 11.55 -7.33
N SER A 23 20.10 10.32 -7.72
CA SER A 23 19.35 9.56 -8.73
C SER A 23 18.31 8.69 -8.05
N TYR A 24 17.11 8.64 -8.64
CA TYR A 24 16.01 7.81 -8.19
C TYR A 24 15.77 6.70 -9.20
N ALA A 25 15.55 5.49 -8.68
CA ALA A 25 15.14 4.36 -9.51
C ALA A 25 13.76 4.61 -10.15
N GLU A 26 13.43 3.82 -11.17
CA GLU A 26 12.08 3.81 -11.72
C GLU A 26 11.06 3.41 -10.65
N LEU A 27 9.93 4.11 -10.63
CA LEU A 27 8.84 3.74 -9.72
C LEU A 27 8.22 2.44 -10.22
N ASP A 28 8.53 1.36 -9.52
CA ASP A 28 7.94 0.04 -9.71
C ASP A 28 6.73 -0.07 -8.77
N PRO A 29 5.58 -0.62 -9.20
CA PRO A 29 4.43 -0.84 -8.32
C PRO A 29 4.79 -1.62 -7.04
N ARG A 30 5.75 -2.53 -7.09
CA ARG A 30 6.27 -3.27 -5.95
C ARG A 30 6.88 -2.40 -4.85
N LEU A 31 7.27 -1.16 -5.19
CA LEU A 31 7.74 -0.17 -4.22
C LEU A 31 6.68 0.17 -3.16
N PHE A 32 5.40 0.07 -3.52
CA PHE A 32 4.29 0.40 -2.64
C PHE A 32 3.74 -0.80 -1.88
N SER A 33 4.39 -1.96 -2.00
CA SER A 33 4.03 -3.18 -1.26
C SER A 33 5.00 -3.43 -0.11
N TYR A 34 4.48 -3.51 1.10
CA TYR A 34 5.27 -3.91 2.27
C TYR A 34 5.62 -5.41 2.27
N ASN A 35 5.01 -6.21 1.39
CA ASN A 35 5.35 -7.62 1.17
C ASN A 35 6.46 -7.80 0.14
N SER A 36 6.96 -6.72 -0.45
CA SER A 36 8.02 -6.75 -1.45
C SER A 36 9.32 -6.17 -0.91
N LYS A 37 10.44 -6.81 -1.20
CA LYS A 37 11.79 -6.30 -0.90
C LYS A 37 12.06 -4.91 -1.48
N HIS A 38 11.36 -4.54 -2.54
CA HIS A 38 11.48 -3.21 -3.15
C HIS A 38 10.80 -2.12 -2.32
N GLY A 39 9.73 -2.45 -1.58
CA GLY A 39 8.89 -1.49 -0.88
C GLY A 39 8.99 -1.52 0.63
N TRP A 40 9.32 -2.65 1.21
CA TRP A 40 9.32 -2.78 2.66
C TRP A 40 10.36 -1.92 3.38
N CYS A 41 10.13 -1.61 4.63
CA CYS A 41 11.11 -1.00 5.51
C CYS A 41 12.23 -2.01 5.79
N PRO A 42 13.51 -1.67 5.56
CA PRO A 42 14.63 -2.61 5.74
C PRO A 42 14.86 -3.04 7.19
N ASP A 43 14.38 -2.26 8.17
CA ASP A 43 14.58 -2.57 9.58
C ASP A 43 13.54 -3.53 10.16
N CYS A 44 12.33 -3.51 9.63
CA CYS A 44 11.27 -4.41 10.07
C CYS A 44 10.80 -5.39 8.97
N VAL A 45 11.42 -5.38 7.79
CA VAL A 45 11.10 -6.23 6.63
C VAL A 45 9.59 -6.35 6.36
N GLY A 46 8.88 -5.23 6.47
CA GLY A 46 7.45 -5.15 6.19
C GLY A 46 6.52 -5.50 7.37
N THR A 47 7.03 -5.92 8.53
CA THR A 47 6.19 -6.29 9.69
C THR A 47 5.60 -5.09 10.42
N GLY A 48 6.25 -3.93 10.37
CA GLY A 48 5.84 -2.72 11.09
C GLY A 48 6.29 -2.67 12.54
N VAL A 49 6.86 -3.75 13.07
CA VAL A 49 7.34 -3.86 14.45
C VAL A 49 8.86 -3.98 14.50
N LYS A 50 9.44 -3.67 15.66
CA LYS A 50 10.87 -3.79 15.88
C LYS A 50 11.27 -5.26 15.92
N LEU A 51 12.19 -5.65 15.04
CA LEU A 51 12.74 -7.01 14.98
C LEU A 51 14.16 -7.08 15.54
N THR A 52 14.52 -8.24 16.10
CA THR A 52 15.92 -8.59 16.39
C THR A 52 16.67 -8.86 15.09
N LYS A 53 18.02 -8.94 15.17
CA LYS A 53 18.83 -9.26 13.98
C LYS A 53 18.55 -10.68 13.47
N GLU A 54 18.32 -11.62 14.37
CA GLU A 54 18.01 -13.01 14.06
C GLU A 54 16.64 -13.13 13.35
N GLN A 55 15.60 -12.52 13.90
CA GLN A 55 14.27 -12.49 13.29
C GLN A 55 14.31 -11.87 11.88
N ARG A 56 15.02 -10.73 11.72
CA ARG A 56 15.18 -10.08 10.42
C ARG A 56 15.82 -10.98 9.38
N LYS A 57 16.83 -11.78 9.78
CA LYS A 57 17.52 -12.70 8.90
C LYS A 57 16.60 -13.82 8.40
N VAL A 58 15.78 -14.38 9.27
CA VAL A 58 14.79 -15.42 8.89
C VAL A 58 13.84 -14.91 7.80
N PHE A 59 13.34 -13.68 7.93
CA PHE A 59 12.48 -13.07 6.91
C PHE A 59 13.21 -12.83 5.58
N ASP A 60 14.47 -12.42 5.61
CA ASP A 60 15.25 -12.16 4.38
C ASP A 60 15.63 -13.48 3.68
N ASP A 61 15.97 -14.52 4.44
CA ASP A 61 16.27 -15.86 3.91
C ASP A 61 15.03 -16.53 3.29
N SER A 62 13.83 -16.32 3.87
CA SER A 62 12.58 -16.84 3.29
C SER A 62 12.28 -16.22 1.93
N VAL A 63 12.58 -14.94 1.73
CA VAL A 63 12.46 -14.26 0.44
C VAL A 63 13.41 -14.84 -0.62
N LEU A 64 14.63 -15.21 -0.22
CA LEU A 64 15.59 -15.82 -1.13
C LEU A 64 15.11 -17.19 -1.61
N ALA A 65 14.55 -18.02 -0.72
CA ALA A 65 14.03 -19.34 -1.06
C ALA A 65 12.88 -19.29 -2.08
N ASP A 66 12.04 -18.27 -2.06
CA ASP A 66 10.95 -18.12 -3.02
C ASP A 66 11.36 -17.45 -4.33
N LYS A 67 12.43 -16.66 -4.34
CA LYS A 67 12.98 -16.12 -5.56
C LYS A 67 13.43 -17.25 -6.52
N GLU A 68 13.85 -18.40 -5.97
CA GLU A 68 14.15 -19.60 -6.74
C GLU A 68 12.90 -20.32 -7.28
N LYS A 69 11.73 -20.10 -6.68
CA LYS A 69 10.46 -20.74 -7.06
C LYS A 69 9.58 -19.91 -7.98
N GLY A 70 9.96 -18.65 -8.30
CA GLY A 70 9.20 -17.78 -9.19
C GLY A 70 7.81 -17.37 -8.67
N ARG A 71 7.54 -17.53 -7.38
CA ARG A 71 6.27 -17.13 -6.74
C ARG A 71 6.42 -15.77 -6.05
N GLU A 72 5.48 -14.86 -6.30
CA GLU A 72 5.24 -13.73 -5.39
C GLU A 72 4.86 -14.30 -4.03
N GLN A 73 5.73 -14.07 -3.04
CA GLN A 73 5.44 -14.56 -1.69
C GLN A 73 4.39 -13.71 -1.02
N THR A 74 3.31 -14.37 -0.63
CA THR A 74 2.57 -13.97 0.53
C THR A 74 3.41 -14.40 1.74
N PHE A 75 4.13 -13.45 2.36
CA PHE A 75 4.77 -13.74 3.64
C PHE A 75 3.71 -14.17 4.62
N ALA A 76 3.92 -15.32 5.26
CA ALA A 76 3.21 -15.59 6.49
C ALA A 76 3.54 -14.42 7.44
N GLU A 77 2.53 -13.61 7.77
CA GLU A 77 2.73 -12.59 8.79
C GLU A 77 3.18 -13.32 10.06
N PRO A 78 4.26 -12.85 10.73
CA PRO A 78 4.75 -13.51 11.93
C PRO A 78 3.60 -13.60 12.92
N GLU A 79 3.40 -14.78 13.50
CA GLU A 79 2.43 -14.94 14.57
C GLU A 79 2.82 -13.98 15.70
N VAL A 80 1.84 -13.27 16.25
CA VAL A 80 2.08 -12.20 17.25
C VAL A 80 2.80 -12.74 18.48
N GLU A 81 2.69 -14.03 18.74
CA GLU A 81 3.35 -14.74 19.86
C GLU A 81 4.87 -14.82 19.72
N ASP A 82 5.41 -14.77 18.48
CA ASP A 82 6.85 -14.82 18.21
C ASP A 82 7.52 -13.43 18.25
N LEU A 83 6.73 -12.37 18.33
CA LEU A 83 7.24 -11.00 18.39
C LEU A 83 7.30 -10.55 19.84
N ASP A 84 8.49 -10.56 20.39
CA ASP A 84 8.79 -10.05 21.74
C ASP A 84 8.49 -8.54 21.79
N GLY A 85 7.22 -8.23 22.04
CA GLY A 85 6.74 -6.89 22.29
C GLY A 85 6.22 -6.13 21.08
N THR A 86 5.12 -5.51 21.30
CA THR A 86 4.35 -4.59 20.46
C THR A 86 5.07 -3.28 20.12
N THR A 87 6.40 -3.24 20.12
CA THR A 87 7.15 -2.01 19.85
C THR A 87 7.13 -1.70 18.37
N VAL A 88 6.48 -0.62 18.01
CA VAL A 88 6.44 -0.10 16.64
C VAL A 88 7.85 0.12 16.11
N CYS A 89 8.10 -0.23 14.85
CA CYS A 89 9.39 -0.01 14.21
C CYS A 89 9.72 1.50 14.20
N PRO A 90 10.84 1.93 14.81
CA PRO A 90 11.18 3.34 14.91
C PRO A 90 11.50 3.99 13.54
N THR A 91 11.96 3.20 12.57
CA THR A 91 12.36 3.70 11.25
C THR A 91 11.18 4.01 10.36
N CYS A 92 10.19 3.14 10.30
CA CYS A 92 8.99 3.36 9.48
C CYS A 92 7.76 3.81 10.28
N GLN A 93 7.85 3.83 11.60
CA GLN A 93 6.74 4.23 12.49
C GLN A 93 5.44 3.43 12.22
N GLY A 94 5.60 2.13 11.97
CA GLY A 94 4.48 1.23 11.71
C GLY A 94 3.97 1.20 10.27
N THR A 95 4.42 2.10 9.38
CA THR A 95 3.94 2.15 7.98
C THR A 95 4.40 0.97 7.12
N ARG A 96 5.32 0.15 7.62
CA ARG A 96 5.90 -1.03 6.96
C ARG A 96 6.72 -0.71 5.69
N LEU A 97 6.63 0.51 5.15
CA LEU A 97 7.24 0.93 3.89
C LEU A 97 8.56 1.66 4.10
N ASN A 98 9.45 1.57 3.12
CA ASN A 98 10.71 2.28 3.08
C ASN A 98 10.51 3.80 2.88
N ALA A 99 11.58 4.57 3.06
CA ALA A 99 11.53 6.03 2.97
C ALA A 99 11.16 6.53 1.56
N THR A 100 11.60 5.83 0.50
CA THR A 100 11.30 6.19 -0.88
C THR A 100 9.81 6.03 -1.19
N ALA A 101 9.21 4.89 -0.80
CA ALA A 101 7.78 4.64 -0.97
C ALA A 101 6.93 5.68 -0.23
N ARG A 102 7.32 6.03 1.01
CA ARG A 102 6.64 7.05 1.82
C ARG A 102 6.76 8.47 1.27
N ALA A 103 7.83 8.77 0.53
CA ALA A 103 8.04 10.08 -0.08
C ALA A 103 7.18 10.33 -1.32
N VAL A 104 6.69 9.28 -1.98
CA VAL A 104 5.82 9.43 -3.15
C VAL A 104 4.44 9.91 -2.71
N LYS A 105 3.94 10.95 -3.37
CA LYS A 105 2.64 11.56 -3.09
C LYS A 105 1.77 11.55 -4.35
N PHE A 106 0.49 11.27 -4.17
CA PHE A 106 -0.54 11.44 -5.18
C PHE A 106 -1.59 12.41 -4.63
N ALA A 107 -1.88 13.47 -5.36
CA ALA A 107 -2.73 14.57 -4.86
C ALA A 107 -2.32 15.07 -3.46
N GLY A 108 -1.01 15.15 -3.19
CA GLY A 108 -0.45 15.60 -1.91
C GLY A 108 -0.45 14.56 -0.79
N VAL A 109 -1.04 13.39 -0.98
CA VAL A 109 -1.21 12.34 0.04
C VAL A 109 -0.33 11.13 -0.27
N GLY A 110 0.32 10.54 0.75
CA GLY A 110 1.13 9.33 0.60
C GLY A 110 0.32 8.05 0.75
N ILE A 111 0.85 6.95 0.21
CA ILE A 111 0.19 5.63 0.32
C ILE A 111 0.00 5.20 1.78
N ALA A 112 0.96 5.49 2.67
CA ALA A 112 0.85 5.17 4.09
C ALA A 112 -0.26 5.98 4.79
N ASP A 113 -0.42 7.25 4.41
CA ASP A 113 -1.48 8.11 4.95
C ASP A 113 -2.86 7.60 4.55
N ILE A 114 -3.00 7.13 3.29
CA ILE A 114 -4.24 6.53 2.78
C ILE A 114 -4.52 5.18 3.46
N ALA A 115 -3.49 4.34 3.62
CA ALA A 115 -3.64 3.04 4.24
C ALA A 115 -4.08 3.11 5.71
N ALA A 116 -3.73 4.18 6.41
CA ALA A 116 -4.15 4.42 7.80
C ALA A 116 -5.62 4.87 7.94
N LEU A 117 -6.28 5.25 6.83
CA LEU A 117 -7.68 5.61 6.83
C LEU A 117 -8.59 4.36 6.87
N SER A 118 -9.78 4.52 7.42
CA SER A 118 -10.82 3.50 7.31
C SER A 118 -11.30 3.35 5.86
N VAL A 119 -11.86 2.19 5.52
CA VAL A 119 -12.46 1.94 4.19
C VAL A 119 -13.43 3.06 3.81
N SER A 120 -14.30 3.47 4.73
CA SER A 120 -15.26 4.56 4.50
C SER A 120 -14.60 5.92 4.30
N ASP A 121 -13.49 6.19 5.00
CA ASP A 121 -12.75 7.43 4.82
C ASP A 121 -11.99 7.47 3.50
N VAL A 122 -11.39 6.33 3.09
CA VAL A 122 -10.74 6.22 1.78
C VAL A 122 -11.76 6.43 0.66
N ARG A 123 -12.96 5.86 0.78
CA ARG A 123 -14.03 6.07 -0.19
C ARG A 123 -14.37 7.56 -0.32
N ARG A 124 -14.59 8.25 0.79
CA ARG A 124 -14.84 9.70 0.80
C ARG A 124 -13.68 10.51 0.20
N TRP A 125 -12.45 10.12 0.50
CA TRP A 125 -11.28 10.75 -0.08
C TRP A 125 -11.22 10.57 -1.61
N VAL A 126 -11.48 9.36 -2.11
CA VAL A 126 -11.52 9.06 -3.56
C VAL A 126 -12.63 9.83 -4.27
N GLU A 127 -13.81 9.95 -3.66
CA GLU A 127 -14.90 10.78 -4.17
C GLU A 127 -14.50 12.26 -4.25
N GLY A 128 -13.81 12.75 -3.22
CA GLY A 128 -13.29 14.12 -3.16
C GLY A 128 -12.24 14.44 -4.22
N LEU A 129 -11.44 13.46 -4.66
CA LEU A 129 -10.44 13.65 -5.72
C LEU A 129 -11.05 14.16 -7.04
N ARG A 130 -12.25 13.69 -7.38
CA ARG A 130 -12.95 14.11 -8.58
C ARG A 130 -13.50 15.54 -8.48
N ALA A 131 -13.92 15.93 -7.27
CA ALA A 131 -14.56 17.23 -7.05
C ALA A 131 -13.54 18.38 -6.88
N ALA A 132 -12.34 18.09 -6.35
CA ALA A 132 -11.44 19.13 -5.88
C ALA A 132 -10.55 19.78 -6.95
N GLY A 133 -10.52 19.29 -8.19
CA GLY A 133 -9.68 19.86 -9.27
C GLY A 133 -8.18 19.90 -8.96
N GLY A 134 -7.73 19.21 -7.89
CA GLY A 134 -6.35 19.24 -7.41
C GLY A 134 -5.38 18.30 -8.14
N MET A 135 -5.87 17.56 -9.14
CA MET A 135 -5.05 16.65 -9.94
C MET A 135 -4.50 17.36 -11.19
N THR A 136 -3.25 17.06 -11.52
CA THR A 136 -2.70 17.41 -12.84
C THR A 136 -3.44 16.60 -13.93
N GLN A 137 -3.37 17.07 -15.19
CA GLN A 137 -4.00 16.35 -16.32
C GLN A 137 -3.55 14.89 -16.39
N ARG A 138 -2.27 14.62 -16.15
CA ARG A 138 -1.71 13.27 -16.15
C ARG A 138 -2.29 12.40 -15.01
N GLU A 139 -2.44 12.97 -13.82
CA GLU A 139 -3.05 12.27 -12.68
C GLU A 139 -4.53 11.99 -12.96
N ALA A 140 -5.25 12.93 -13.57
CA ALA A 140 -6.63 12.75 -13.96
C ALA A 140 -6.82 11.64 -14.99
N ASP A 141 -5.91 11.54 -15.98
CA ASP A 141 -5.94 10.49 -16.99
C ASP A 141 -5.70 9.09 -16.36
N ILE A 142 -4.77 8.98 -15.42
CA ILE A 142 -4.53 7.73 -14.67
C ILE A 142 -5.73 7.40 -13.77
N ALA A 143 -6.26 8.39 -13.06
CA ALA A 143 -7.35 8.21 -12.12
C ALA A 143 -8.67 7.79 -12.81
N ARG A 144 -8.88 8.19 -14.06
CA ARG A 144 -10.11 7.91 -14.82
C ARG A 144 -10.47 6.42 -14.85
N ASP A 145 -9.48 5.55 -15.02
CA ASP A 145 -9.69 4.12 -15.16
C ASP A 145 -9.55 3.38 -13.82
N LEU A 146 -8.65 3.85 -12.93
CA LEU A 146 -8.37 3.18 -11.65
C LEU A 146 -9.38 3.53 -10.55
N VAL A 147 -9.85 4.79 -10.51
CA VAL A 147 -10.75 5.26 -9.45
C VAL A 147 -12.06 4.49 -9.39
N PRO A 148 -12.76 4.21 -10.52
CA PRO A 148 -14.00 3.42 -10.46
C PRO A 148 -13.80 2.01 -9.91
N GLU A 149 -12.69 1.38 -10.23
CA GLU A 149 -12.37 0.03 -9.72
C GLU A 149 -12.07 0.04 -8.23
N ILE A 150 -11.31 1.04 -7.76
CA ILE A 150 -11.05 1.22 -6.33
C ILE A 150 -12.36 1.48 -5.58
N GLN A 151 -13.22 2.36 -6.09
CA GLN A 151 -14.52 2.67 -5.49
C GLN A 151 -15.39 1.42 -5.36
N SER A 152 -15.51 0.63 -6.43
CA SER A 152 -16.28 -0.61 -6.40
C SER A 152 -15.78 -1.58 -5.32
N ARG A 153 -14.47 -1.77 -5.19
CA ARG A 153 -13.90 -2.63 -4.16
C ARG A 153 -14.14 -2.12 -2.74
N LEU A 154 -14.03 -0.81 -2.52
CA LEU A 154 -14.32 -0.19 -1.23
C LEU A 154 -15.80 -0.31 -0.88
N GLU A 155 -16.69 -0.18 -1.86
CA GLU A 155 -18.13 -0.33 -1.71
C GLU A 155 -18.49 -1.75 -1.25
N PHE A 156 -17.92 -2.79 -1.88
CA PHE A 156 -18.12 -4.16 -1.43
C PHE A 156 -17.65 -4.39 0.02
N LEU A 157 -16.53 -3.78 0.43
CA LEU A 157 -16.07 -3.86 1.81
C LEU A 157 -17.06 -3.18 2.78
N GLU A 158 -17.65 -2.06 2.40
CA GLU A 158 -18.68 -1.40 3.19
C GLU A 158 -19.98 -2.21 3.27
N GLU A 159 -20.43 -2.79 2.15
CA GLU A 159 -21.63 -3.62 2.08
C GLU A 159 -21.56 -4.85 3.00
N VAL A 160 -20.38 -5.45 3.14
CA VAL A 160 -20.16 -6.54 4.12
C VAL A 160 -19.90 -6.03 5.54
N GLY A 161 -20.07 -4.72 5.80
CA GLY A 161 -19.97 -4.12 7.13
C GLY A 161 -18.54 -3.90 7.62
N LEU A 162 -17.55 -3.77 6.73
CA LEU A 162 -16.15 -3.55 7.07
C LEU A 162 -15.68 -2.09 6.86
N GLY A 163 -16.59 -1.15 6.75
CA GLY A 163 -16.29 0.27 6.52
C GLY A 163 -15.39 0.90 7.58
N TYR A 164 -15.36 0.37 8.78
CA TYR A 164 -14.55 0.85 9.90
C TYR A 164 -13.09 0.34 9.89
N LEU A 165 -12.78 -0.71 9.11
CA LEU A 165 -11.42 -1.26 9.06
C LEU A 165 -10.47 -0.31 8.35
N THR A 166 -9.23 -0.19 8.88
CA THR A 166 -8.15 0.51 8.20
C THR A 166 -7.45 -0.43 7.21
N LEU A 167 -6.98 0.11 6.09
CA LEU A 167 -6.33 -0.70 5.05
C LEU A 167 -4.94 -1.22 5.45
N ASP A 168 -4.32 -0.62 6.46
CA ASP A 168 -3.03 -1.03 7.01
C ASP A 168 -3.14 -2.11 8.10
N ARG A 169 -4.36 -2.55 8.43
CA ARG A 169 -4.58 -3.54 9.48
C ARG A 169 -4.00 -4.89 9.07
N GLY A 170 -3.15 -5.46 9.93
CA GLY A 170 -2.51 -6.75 9.70
C GLY A 170 -3.48 -7.92 9.84
N ALA A 171 -3.32 -8.96 9.01
CA ALA A 171 -4.20 -10.13 9.03
C ALA A 171 -4.27 -10.84 10.40
N PRO A 172 -3.18 -10.97 11.20
CA PRO A 172 -3.26 -11.57 12.53
C PRO A 172 -4.13 -10.80 13.53
N THR A 173 -4.40 -9.52 13.27
CA THR A 173 -5.25 -8.69 14.14
C THR A 173 -6.73 -8.74 13.78
N LEU A 174 -7.08 -9.40 12.68
CA LEU A 174 -8.46 -9.55 12.23
C LEU A 174 -9.17 -10.65 13.03
N SER A 175 -10.41 -10.41 13.40
CA SER A 175 -11.29 -11.48 13.89
C SER A 175 -11.61 -12.47 12.76
N GLY A 176 -11.99 -13.70 13.12
CA GLY A 176 -12.40 -14.71 12.14
C GLY A 176 -13.53 -14.22 11.23
N GLY A 177 -14.52 -13.51 11.79
CA GLY A 177 -15.61 -12.93 11.01
C GLY A 177 -15.16 -11.79 10.08
N GLU A 178 -14.20 -10.95 10.48
CA GLU A 178 -13.63 -9.92 9.62
C GLU A 178 -12.88 -10.55 8.44
N ALA A 179 -12.02 -11.54 8.72
CA ALA A 179 -11.28 -12.24 7.68
C ALA A 179 -12.20 -12.95 6.67
N GLN A 180 -13.29 -13.56 7.15
CA GLN A 180 -14.29 -14.20 6.29
C GLN A 180 -15.01 -13.18 5.41
N ARG A 181 -15.44 -12.05 5.96
CA ARG A 181 -16.10 -10.97 5.21
C ARG A 181 -15.19 -10.34 4.18
N ILE A 182 -13.89 -10.16 4.48
CA ILE A 182 -12.90 -9.70 3.49
C ILE A 182 -12.81 -10.67 2.32
N ARG A 183 -12.74 -11.97 2.58
CA ARG A 183 -12.72 -12.99 1.51
C ARG A 183 -14.00 -12.94 0.67
N LEU A 184 -15.15 -12.78 1.31
CA LEU A 184 -16.43 -12.66 0.63
C LEU A 184 -16.45 -11.42 -0.28
N ALA A 185 -16.06 -10.26 0.23
CA ALA A 185 -15.98 -9.02 -0.55
C ALA A 185 -15.04 -9.15 -1.76
N ALA A 186 -13.88 -9.80 -1.58
CA ALA A 186 -12.93 -10.03 -2.66
C ALA A 186 -13.50 -10.95 -3.76
N GLN A 187 -14.31 -11.94 -3.40
CA GLN A 187 -14.96 -12.85 -4.34
C GLN A 187 -16.10 -12.18 -5.09
N LEU A 188 -16.99 -11.47 -4.38
CA LEU A 188 -18.11 -10.74 -4.98
C LEU A 188 -17.62 -9.61 -5.87
N GLY A 189 -16.58 -8.88 -5.46
CA GLY A 189 -15.97 -7.79 -6.22
C GLY A 189 -15.28 -8.23 -7.53
N SER A 190 -15.09 -9.54 -7.74
CA SER A 190 -14.52 -10.07 -8.99
C SER A 190 -15.49 -10.06 -10.18
N ASN A 191 -16.76 -9.72 -9.97
CA ASN A 191 -17.83 -9.73 -10.99
C ASN A 191 -17.90 -11.04 -11.82
N LEU A 192 -17.49 -12.16 -11.26
CA LEU A 192 -17.55 -13.46 -11.94
C LEU A 192 -19.01 -13.89 -12.08
N GLN A 193 -19.48 -13.97 -13.30
CA GLN A 193 -20.81 -14.49 -13.62
C GLN A 193 -20.79 -16.03 -13.69
N GLY A 194 -21.87 -16.67 -13.21
CA GLY A 194 -22.04 -18.13 -13.28
C GLY A 194 -21.25 -18.91 -12.23
N VAL A 195 -20.78 -18.26 -11.16
CA VAL A 195 -20.10 -18.90 -10.02
C VAL A 195 -21.10 -19.14 -8.90
N CYS A 196 -21.06 -20.33 -8.32
CA CYS A 196 -21.80 -20.68 -7.11
C CYS A 196 -20.87 -20.56 -5.89
N TYR A 197 -21.23 -19.72 -4.94
CA TYR A 197 -20.50 -19.58 -3.67
C TYR A 197 -21.14 -20.48 -2.62
N VAL A 198 -20.35 -21.40 -2.07
CA VAL A 198 -20.76 -22.22 -0.93
C VAL A 198 -20.12 -21.65 0.31
N LEU A 199 -20.95 -21.16 1.22
CA LEU A 199 -20.54 -20.59 2.49
C LEU A 199 -20.85 -21.58 3.59
N ASP A 200 -19.85 -21.93 4.38
CA ASP A 200 -19.98 -22.76 5.58
C ASP A 200 -20.05 -21.83 6.80
N GLU A 201 -21.07 -21.98 7.61
CA GLU A 201 -21.36 -21.16 8.80
C GLU A 201 -21.19 -19.63 8.57
N PRO A 202 -21.92 -19.02 7.61
CA PRO A 202 -21.84 -17.58 7.39
C PRO A 202 -22.43 -16.83 8.60
N THR A 203 -21.57 -16.06 9.27
CA THR A 203 -21.96 -15.16 10.40
C THR A 203 -22.12 -13.73 9.93
#